data_c0da875760b73b9462889f9699df3b4b
#
_entry.id   c0da875760b73b9462889f9699df3b4b
#
_cell.length_a   1.000
_cell.length_b   1.000
_cell.length_c   1.000
_cell.angle_alpha   90.00
_cell.angle_beta   90.00
_cell.angle_gamma   90.00
#
_symmetry.space_group_name_H-M   'P 1'
#
loop_
_entity.id
_entity.type
_entity.pdbx_description
1 polymer ?
#
loop_
_entity_poly.entity_id
_entity_poly.type
_entity_poly.pdbx_seq_one_letter_code
_entity_poly.pdbx_strand_id
1 'polypeptide(L)' 'MLLDNKIALVTGASRGIGKAIAIALAKAGATVVINYAGNANAAQEVATEIMENSGKAIVIQAD' A
#
# COMPACT_ATOMS: atom_id res chain seq x y z
N MET A 1 4.79 17.09 -0.09
CA MET A 1 3.54 16.37 -0.42
C MET A 1 2.59 16.42 0.75
N LEU A 2 1.31 16.29 0.47
CA LEU A 2 0.26 16.49 1.48
C LEU A 2 0.31 15.52 2.64
N LEU A 3 0.75 14.30 2.40
CA LEU A 3 0.71 13.22 3.39
C LEU A 3 2.09 12.79 3.88
N ASP A 4 3.09 13.63 3.70
CA ASP A 4 4.42 13.33 4.22
C ASP A 4 4.35 13.07 5.73
N ASN A 5 5.04 12.02 6.18
CA ASN A 5 5.07 11.60 7.59
C ASN A 5 3.74 11.04 8.10
N LYS A 6 2.79 10.76 7.20
CA LYS A 6 1.55 10.09 7.58
C LYS A 6 1.64 8.61 7.27
N ILE A 7 0.92 7.81 8.04
CA ILE A 7 0.83 6.37 7.83
C ILE A 7 -0.61 6.05 7.49
N ALA A 8 -0.81 5.32 6.40
CA ALA A 8 -2.13 4.91 5.96
C ALA A 8 -2.22 3.39 5.95
N LEU A 9 -3.22 2.86 6.64
CA LEU A 9 -3.48 1.42 6.64
C LEU A 9 -4.55 1.11 5.60
N VAL A 10 -4.23 0.24 4.65
CA VAL A 10 -5.18 -0.16 3.61
C VAL A 10 -5.37 -1.67 3.67
N THR A 11 -6.61 -2.10 3.96
CA THR A 11 -6.97 -3.51 3.92
C THR A 11 -7.52 -3.82 2.54
N GLY A 12 -7.23 -5.03 2.04
CA GLY A 12 -7.70 -5.42 0.71
C GLY A 12 -7.02 -4.64 -0.42
N ALA A 13 -5.84 -4.08 -0.18
CA ALA A 13 -5.13 -3.25 -1.17
C ALA A 13 -4.70 -4.04 -2.41
N SER A 14 -4.66 -5.36 -2.32
CA SER A 14 -4.28 -6.22 -3.44
C SER A 14 -5.35 -6.33 -4.52
N ARG A 15 -6.51 -5.71 -4.31
CA ARG A 15 -7.62 -5.77 -5.27
C ARG A 15 -8.06 -4.38 -5.68
N GLY A 16 -8.38 -4.26 -6.96
CA GLY A 16 -9.09 -3.15 -7.58
C GLY A 16 -9.04 -1.80 -6.88
N ILE A 17 -10.13 -1.46 -6.20
CA ILE A 17 -10.29 -0.17 -5.54
C ILE A 17 -9.27 0.03 -4.43
N GLY A 18 -9.02 -1.01 -3.63
CA GLY A 18 -8.03 -0.93 -2.56
C GLY A 18 -6.63 -0.66 -3.08
N LYS A 19 -6.25 -1.31 -4.17
CA LYS A 19 -4.96 -1.08 -4.81
C LYS A 19 -4.85 0.37 -5.29
N ALA A 20 -5.89 0.88 -5.96
CA ALA A 20 -5.89 2.25 -6.45
C ALA A 20 -5.75 3.26 -5.31
N ILE A 21 -6.45 3.03 -4.21
CA ILE A 21 -6.36 3.90 -3.03
C ILE A 21 -4.95 3.86 -2.43
N ALA A 22 -4.36 2.67 -2.31
CA ALA A 22 -3.02 2.52 -1.75
C ALA A 22 -1.99 3.29 -2.58
N ILE A 23 -2.07 3.17 -3.90
CA ILE A 23 -1.16 3.85 -4.80
C ILE A 23 -1.35 5.37 -4.71
N ALA A 24 -2.60 5.84 -4.67
CA ALA A 24 -2.89 7.26 -4.57
C ALA A 24 -2.36 7.85 -3.26
N LEU A 25 -2.53 7.15 -2.14
CA LEU A 25 -2.02 7.61 -0.85
C LEU A 25 -0.50 7.67 -0.85
N ALA A 26 0.14 6.69 -1.46
CA ALA A 26 1.60 6.67 -1.56
C ALA A 26 2.11 7.84 -2.41
N LYS A 27 1.42 8.15 -3.50
CA LYS A 27 1.77 9.28 -4.35
C LYS A 27 1.63 10.62 -3.62
N ALA A 28 0.71 10.67 -2.66
CA ALA A 28 0.53 11.86 -1.83
C ALA A 28 1.56 11.97 -0.70
N GLY A 29 2.42 10.98 -0.55
CA GLY A 29 3.52 11.00 0.41
C GLY A 29 3.36 10.11 1.62
N ALA A 30 2.24 9.41 1.77
CA ALA A 30 2.01 8.54 2.92
C ALA A 30 2.88 7.29 2.84
N THR A 31 3.25 6.76 4.01
CA THR A 31 3.75 5.39 4.11
C THR A 31 2.53 4.49 4.17
N VAL A 32 2.37 3.60 3.20
CA VAL A 32 1.19 2.75 3.10
C VAL A 32 1.47 1.39 3.72
N VAL A 33 0.68 1.01 4.71
CA VAL A 33 0.72 -0.33 5.29
C VAL A 33 -0.34 -1.17 4.58
N ILE A 34 0.09 -2.19 3.87
CA ILE A 34 -0.78 -3.09 3.11
C ILE A 34 -1.05 -4.32 3.96
N ASN A 35 -2.29 -4.44 4.41
CA ASN A 35 -2.71 -5.54 5.24
C ASN A 35 -3.40 -6.59 4.37
N TYR A 36 -2.91 -7.83 4.39
CA TYR A 36 -3.50 -8.91 3.62
C TYR A 36 -3.77 -10.12 4.50
N ALA A 37 -4.77 -10.92 4.12
CA ALA A 37 -5.09 -12.14 4.84
C ALA A 37 -4.51 -13.38 4.16
N GLY A 38 -4.72 -13.54 2.88
CA GLY A 38 -4.39 -14.78 2.19
C GLY A 38 -3.45 -14.67 1.00
N ASN A 39 -3.42 -13.57 0.28
CA ASN A 39 -2.64 -13.49 -0.95
C ASN A 39 -1.42 -12.59 -0.80
N ALA A 40 -0.34 -13.19 -0.31
CA ALA A 40 0.91 -12.46 -0.09
C ALA A 40 1.51 -11.92 -1.40
N ASN A 41 1.42 -12.70 -2.48
CA ASN A 41 1.99 -12.28 -3.76
C ASN A 41 1.31 -11.02 -4.30
N ALA A 42 -0.01 -10.97 -4.24
CA ALA A 42 -0.75 -9.81 -4.71
C ALA A 42 -0.45 -8.57 -3.86
N ALA A 43 -0.36 -8.73 -2.54
CA ALA A 43 0.01 -7.62 -1.65
C ALA A 43 1.43 -7.13 -1.95
N GLN A 44 2.35 -8.05 -2.18
CA GLN A 44 3.73 -7.70 -2.49
C GLN A 44 3.84 -6.96 -3.84
N GLU A 45 3.03 -7.33 -4.82
CA GLU A 45 3.02 -6.63 -6.10
C GLU A 45 2.61 -5.17 -5.93
N VAL A 46 1.61 -4.90 -5.09
CA VAL A 46 1.19 -3.53 -4.81
C VAL A 46 2.31 -2.75 -4.13
N ALA A 47 2.97 -3.36 -3.15
CA ALA A 47 4.09 -2.73 -2.44
C ALA A 47 5.24 -2.43 -3.40
N THR A 48 5.55 -3.37 -4.29
CA THR A 48 6.61 -3.20 -5.27
C THR A 48 6.29 -2.03 -6.21
N GLU A 49 5.06 -1.94 -6.68
CA GLU A 49 4.64 -0.85 -7.56
C GLU A 49 4.77 0.50 -6.86
N ILE A 50 4.39 0.57 -5.58
CA ILE A 50 4.53 1.79 -4.79
C ILE A 50 6.01 2.17 -4.67
N MET A 51 6.87 1.22 -4.35
CA MET A 51 8.29 1.49 -4.16
C MET A 51 9.00 1.85 -5.46
N GLU A 52 8.58 1.28 -6.58
CA GLU A 52 9.14 1.63 -7.89
C GLU A 52 8.83 3.08 -8.27
N ASN A 53 7.79 3.67 -7.69
CA ASN A 53 7.44 5.07 -7.90
C ASN A 53 7.90 5.96 -6.75
N SER A 54 8.93 5.53 -6.06
CA SER A 54 9.56 6.27 -4.95
C SER A 54 8.67 6.43 -3.73
N GLY A 55 7.61 5.63 -3.61
CA GLY A 55 6.76 5.61 -2.44
C GLY A 55 7.28 4.69 -1.35
N LYS A 56 6.57 4.64 -0.25
CA LYS A 56 6.90 3.80 0.89
C LYS A 56 5.76 2.85 1.18
N ALA A 57 6.06 1.56 1.29
CA ALA A 57 5.05 0.56 1.57
C ALA A 57 5.60 -0.52 2.50
N ILE A 58 4.73 -0.99 3.38
CA ILE A 58 5.01 -2.10 4.30
C ILE A 58 3.90 -3.11 4.12
N VAL A 59 4.25 -4.39 4.02
CA VAL A 59 3.29 -5.47 3.85
C VAL A 59 3.17 -6.24 5.16
N ILE A 60 1.93 -6.38 5.67
CA ILE A 60 1.68 -7.08 6.92
C ILE A 60 0.57 -8.10 6.71
N GLN A 61 0.83 -9.33 7.09
CA GLN A 61 -0.19 -10.36 7.11
C GLN A 61 -1.01 -10.24 8.39
N ALA A 62 -2.33 -10.27 8.26
CA ALA A 62 -3.23 -10.25 9.40
C ALA A 62 -4.37 -11.23 9.17
N ASP A 63 -4.72 -11.95 10.20
CA ASP A 63 -5.83 -12.91 10.15
C ASP A 63 -7.17 -12.19 10.30
#